data_a88669f0e78c70a4f475720a8c5fc0f9
#
_entry.id   a88669f0e78c70a4f475720a8c5fc0f9
#
_cell.length_a   1.000
_cell.length_b   1.000
_cell.length_c   1.000
_cell.angle_alpha   90.00
_cell.angle_beta   90.00
_cell.angle_gamma   90.00
#
_symmetry.space_group_name_H-M   'P 1'
#
loop_
_entity.id
_entity.type
_entity.pdbx_description
1 polymer ?
#
loop_
_entity_poly.entity_id
_entity_poly.type
_entity_poly.pdbx_seq_one_letter_code
_entity_poly.pdbx_strand_id
1 'polypeptide(L)'
;EMEQGVQAERLVGRYTEIMPGRPTISHHRFPKDNVKKGIDSKTADVQTVLSSMIITAAEQQTMNYYMNLTTFDCTDLGRRLYQEIGMVEEEHVTQYGSLLNTTLSYLENLVMHMYTTCYLYYSCMKDELDKNIYCVWEKCFFQSVANLQESAKLLKKYENKDWNCVIE
;
A
#
# COMPACT_ATOMS: atom_id res chain seq x y z
N GLU A 1 -19.91 0.15 23.16
CA GLU A 1 -18.77 0.98 22.72
C GLU A 1 -18.91 1.40 21.25
N MET A 2 -19.52 0.59 20.40
CA MET A 2 -19.87 1.00 19.03
C MET A 2 -20.93 2.10 18.95
N GLU A 3 -21.66 2.37 20.02
CA GLU A 3 -22.62 3.47 20.07
C GLU A 3 -21.99 4.85 20.21
N GLN A 4 -20.70 4.93 20.48
CA GLN A 4 -20.06 6.21 20.76
C GLN A 4 -19.48 6.93 19.56
N GLY A 5 -19.51 6.39 18.34
CA GLY A 5 -19.18 7.05 17.06
C GLY A 5 -18.14 8.18 17.06
N VAL A 6 -17.79 8.62 18.25
CA VAL A 6 -17.00 9.82 18.54
C VAL A 6 -15.54 9.69 18.06
N GLN A 7 -15.01 8.48 18.01
CA GLN A 7 -13.63 8.29 17.57
C GLN A 7 -13.53 8.30 16.04
N ALA A 8 -14.49 7.69 15.38
CA ALA A 8 -14.57 7.68 13.94
C ALA A 8 -14.72 9.10 13.37
N GLU A 9 -15.63 9.90 13.94
CA GLU A 9 -15.79 11.31 13.56
C GLU A 9 -14.52 12.13 13.79
N ARG A 10 -13.78 11.83 14.86
CA ARG A 10 -12.49 12.49 15.10
C ARG A 10 -11.46 12.16 14.05
N LEU A 11 -11.41 10.93 13.59
CA LEU A 11 -10.47 10.51 12.54
C LEU A 11 -10.80 11.22 11.21
N VAL A 12 -12.04 11.15 10.77
CA VAL A 12 -12.48 11.80 9.53
C VAL A 12 -12.29 13.31 9.58
N GLY A 13 -12.75 13.96 10.63
CA GLY A 13 -12.62 15.41 10.76
C GLY A 13 -11.19 15.90 10.97
N ARG A 14 -10.30 15.02 11.40
CA ARG A 14 -8.91 15.36 11.69
C ARG A 14 -7.97 15.13 10.51
N TYR A 15 -8.16 14.03 9.76
CA TYR A 15 -7.20 13.63 8.75
C TYR A 15 -7.64 13.96 7.34
N THR A 16 -8.84 13.55 6.94
CA THR A 16 -9.35 13.84 5.60
C THR A 16 -10.73 13.22 5.38
N GLU A 17 -11.33 13.47 4.24
CA GLU A 17 -12.52 12.73 3.79
C GLU A 17 -12.15 11.34 3.30
N ILE A 18 -12.90 10.33 3.73
CA ILE A 18 -12.76 8.97 3.26
C ILE A 18 -13.55 8.78 1.98
N MET A 19 -12.85 8.45 0.91
CA MET A 19 -13.44 8.20 -0.39
C MET A 19 -12.97 6.84 -0.92
N PRO A 20 -13.88 5.85 -1.08
CA PRO A 20 -13.51 4.55 -1.64
C PRO A 20 -12.87 4.68 -3.01
N GLY A 21 -11.82 3.91 -3.25
CA GLY A 21 -11.09 3.92 -4.51
C GLY A 21 -10.18 5.13 -4.74
N ARG A 22 -10.09 6.04 -3.79
CA ARG A 22 -9.18 7.18 -3.86
C ARG A 22 -7.72 6.71 -3.76
N PRO A 23 -6.82 7.22 -4.61
CA PRO A 23 -5.39 6.93 -4.48
C PRO A 23 -4.85 7.42 -3.15
N THR A 24 -3.99 6.65 -2.57
CA THR A 24 -3.46 6.81 -1.25
C THR A 24 -2.72 8.06 -0.93
N ILE A 25 -2.37 8.05 0.19
CA ILE A 25 -1.13 8.25 0.87
C ILE A 25 -1.09 9.58 1.55
N SER A 26 0.03 10.23 1.50
CA SER A 26 0.34 11.48 2.20
C SER A 26 -0.66 12.61 1.96
N HIS A 27 -1.47 12.55 0.92
CA HIS A 27 -2.56 13.48 0.65
C HIS A 27 -3.69 13.45 1.67
N HIS A 28 -3.84 12.32 2.37
CA HIS A 28 -4.87 12.09 3.36
C HIS A 28 -4.47 12.52 4.76
N ARG A 29 -3.29 13.04 4.87
CA ARG A 29 -2.73 13.48 6.12
C ARG A 29 -3.08 14.92 6.40
N PHE A 30 -3.56 15.18 7.61
CA PHE A 30 -3.76 16.55 8.04
C PHE A 30 -2.39 17.26 8.14
N PRO A 31 -2.22 18.47 7.57
CA PRO A 31 -0.91 19.09 7.44
C PRO A 31 -0.15 19.35 8.76
N LYS A 32 -0.88 19.44 9.86
CA LYS A 32 -0.31 19.66 11.19
C LYS A 32 -0.16 18.40 12.02
N ASP A 33 -0.55 17.23 11.49
CA ASP A 33 -0.40 15.98 12.23
C ASP A 33 1.07 15.63 12.36
N ASN A 34 1.43 15.28 13.57
CA ASN A 34 2.75 14.76 13.87
C ASN A 34 2.83 13.30 13.45
N VAL A 35 3.07 13.09 12.18
CA VAL A 35 3.27 11.76 11.62
C VAL A 35 4.67 11.25 11.91
N LYS A 36 4.85 9.95 11.81
CA LYS A 36 6.14 9.33 11.99
C LYS A 36 7.16 9.90 11.00
N LYS A 37 8.41 10.00 11.43
CA LYS A 37 9.50 10.38 10.54
C LYS A 37 9.63 9.35 9.43
N GLY A 38 9.75 9.82 8.19
CA GLY A 38 9.95 8.97 7.03
C GLY A 38 11.21 8.12 7.14
N ILE A 39 11.24 7.02 6.41
CA ILE A 39 12.39 6.13 6.32
C ILE A 39 13.52 6.87 5.56
N ASP A 40 14.72 6.87 6.14
CA ASP A 40 15.90 7.30 5.40
C ASP A 40 16.36 6.16 4.49
N SER A 41 16.10 6.31 3.19
CA SER A 41 16.44 5.29 2.19
C SER A 41 17.95 5.01 2.05
N LYS A 42 18.81 5.86 2.60
CA LYS A 42 20.26 5.64 2.57
C LYS A 42 20.76 4.72 3.68
N THR A 43 19.99 4.62 4.75
CA THR A 43 20.39 3.87 5.95
C THR A 43 19.41 2.76 6.31
N ALA A 44 18.21 2.78 5.74
CA ALA A 44 17.20 1.77 5.98
C ALA A 44 17.52 0.49 5.22
N ASP A 45 17.25 -0.63 5.87
CA ASP A 45 17.27 -1.93 5.21
C ASP A 45 16.22 -1.99 4.11
N VAL A 46 16.60 -2.51 2.96
CA VAL A 46 15.74 -2.62 1.77
C VAL A 46 14.44 -3.38 2.09
N GLN A 47 14.51 -4.43 2.88
CA GLN A 47 13.33 -5.19 3.28
C GLN A 47 12.36 -4.33 4.08
N THR A 48 12.86 -3.45 4.95
CA THR A 48 12.04 -2.52 5.72
C THR A 48 11.32 -1.54 4.81
N VAL A 49 12.01 -0.98 3.82
CA VAL A 49 11.41 -0.06 2.84
C VAL A 49 10.32 -0.76 2.03
N LEU A 50 10.62 -1.93 1.46
CA LEU A 50 9.67 -2.71 0.67
C LEU A 50 8.47 -3.18 1.51
N SER A 51 8.70 -3.61 2.75
CA SER A 51 7.62 -4.01 3.67
C SER A 51 6.69 -2.85 3.98
N SER A 52 7.22 -1.65 4.19
CA SER A 52 6.39 -0.45 4.42
C SER A 52 5.52 -0.11 3.20
N MET A 53 6.03 -0.31 1.99
CA MET A 53 5.24 -0.16 0.76
C MET A 53 4.12 -1.20 0.67
N ILE A 54 4.42 -2.48 0.96
CA ILE A 54 3.42 -3.57 0.94
C ILE A 54 2.32 -3.28 1.95
N ILE A 55 2.69 -2.95 3.19
CA ILE A 55 1.72 -2.67 4.26
C ILE A 55 0.84 -1.50 3.86
N THR A 56 1.42 -0.38 3.41
CA THR A 56 0.64 0.79 2.98
C THR A 56 -0.37 0.43 1.88
N ALA A 57 0.03 -0.37 0.90
CA ALA A 57 -0.86 -0.81 -0.17
C ALA A 57 -1.95 -1.76 0.33
N ALA A 58 -1.62 -2.67 1.25
CA ALA A 58 -2.57 -3.60 1.86
C ALA A 58 -3.63 -2.85 2.68
N GLU A 59 -3.22 -1.92 3.53
CA GLU A 59 -4.13 -1.09 4.33
C GLU A 59 -5.08 -0.29 3.44
N GLN A 60 -4.59 0.26 2.33
CA GLN A 60 -5.47 0.93 1.38
C GLN A 60 -6.49 -0.01 0.75
N GLN A 61 -6.09 -1.21 0.35
CA GLN A 61 -7.03 -2.19 -0.20
C GLN A 61 -8.08 -2.59 0.84
N THR A 62 -7.67 -2.77 2.09
CA THR A 62 -8.54 -3.11 3.20
C THR A 62 -9.53 -1.96 3.48
N MET A 63 -9.05 -0.73 3.51
CA MET A 63 -9.90 0.47 3.61
C MET A 63 -10.97 0.49 2.52
N ASN A 64 -10.56 0.35 1.26
CA ASN A 64 -11.48 0.34 0.12
C ASN A 64 -12.50 -0.80 0.22
N TYR A 65 -12.07 -1.98 0.65
CA TYR A 65 -12.94 -3.14 0.84
C TYR A 65 -14.03 -2.86 1.88
N TYR A 66 -13.67 -2.40 3.07
CA TYR A 66 -14.63 -2.12 4.12
C TYR A 66 -15.55 -0.95 3.78
N MET A 67 -15.03 0.09 3.16
CA MET A 67 -15.86 1.22 2.71
C MET A 67 -16.89 0.80 1.66
N ASN A 68 -16.52 -0.13 0.76
CA ASN A 68 -17.48 -0.70 -0.20
C ASN A 68 -18.52 -1.59 0.51
N LEU A 69 -18.12 -2.44 1.45
CA LEU A 69 -19.04 -3.30 2.22
C LEU A 69 -20.11 -2.50 2.95
N THR A 70 -19.81 -1.29 3.39
CA THR A 70 -20.75 -0.39 4.03
C THR A 70 -22.04 -0.20 3.23
N THR A 71 -21.95 -0.24 1.91
CA THR A 71 -23.10 -0.05 1.01
C THR A 71 -23.88 -1.33 0.75
N PHE A 72 -23.29 -2.51 0.98
CA PHE A 72 -23.88 -3.81 0.66
C PHE A 72 -24.54 -4.50 1.87
N ASP A 73 -24.13 -4.15 3.09
CA ASP A 73 -24.73 -4.76 4.25
C ASP A 73 -26.19 -4.30 4.44
N CYS A 74 -27.07 -5.27 4.72
CA CYS A 74 -28.51 -5.01 4.89
C CYS A 74 -28.87 -4.52 6.30
N THR A 75 -27.93 -4.53 7.25
CA THR A 75 -28.17 -4.10 8.63
C THR A 75 -27.49 -2.79 8.94
N ASP A 76 -28.15 -1.94 9.74
CA ASP A 76 -27.53 -0.68 10.20
C ASP A 76 -26.28 -0.91 11.03
N LEU A 77 -26.28 -1.98 11.84
CA LEU A 77 -25.14 -2.34 12.67
C LEU A 77 -23.94 -2.75 11.81
N GLY A 78 -24.16 -3.57 10.79
CA GLY A 78 -23.12 -4.00 9.87
C GLY A 78 -22.54 -2.83 9.08
N ARG A 79 -23.40 -1.94 8.55
CA ARG A 79 -22.94 -0.73 7.86
C ARG A 79 -22.06 0.15 8.72
N ARG A 80 -22.45 0.41 9.96
CA ARG A 80 -21.64 1.19 10.91
C ARG A 80 -20.32 0.52 11.23
N LEU A 81 -20.35 -0.80 11.49
CA LEU A 81 -19.15 -1.57 11.78
C LEU A 81 -18.12 -1.45 10.64
N TYR A 82 -18.55 -1.71 9.40
CA TYR A 82 -17.64 -1.64 8.25
C TYR A 82 -17.14 -0.22 7.99
N GLN A 83 -17.97 0.79 8.21
CA GLN A 83 -17.53 2.18 8.12
C GLN A 83 -16.46 2.49 9.16
N GLU A 84 -16.66 2.11 10.41
CA GLU A 84 -15.68 2.34 11.49
C GLU A 84 -14.35 1.64 11.21
N ILE A 85 -14.39 0.39 10.74
CA ILE A 85 -13.17 -0.32 10.33
C ILE A 85 -12.48 0.41 9.18
N GLY A 86 -13.21 0.79 8.12
CA GLY A 86 -12.64 1.52 6.99
C GLY A 86 -11.95 2.82 7.39
N MET A 87 -12.47 3.51 8.41
CA MET A 87 -11.86 4.74 8.95
C MET A 87 -10.58 4.46 9.73
N VAL A 88 -10.51 3.35 10.47
CA VAL A 88 -9.28 2.90 11.13
C VAL A 88 -8.22 2.54 10.08
N GLU A 89 -8.61 1.86 9.02
CA GLU A 89 -7.68 1.52 7.93
C GLU A 89 -7.15 2.76 7.20
N GLU A 90 -7.94 3.82 7.06
CA GLU A 90 -7.44 5.10 6.54
C GLU A 90 -6.34 5.68 7.44
N GLU A 91 -6.51 5.59 8.76
CA GLU A 91 -5.48 6.00 9.68
C GLU A 91 -4.20 5.16 9.52
N HIS A 92 -4.33 3.84 9.35
CA HIS A 92 -3.21 2.95 9.07
C HIS A 92 -2.49 3.33 7.77
N VAL A 93 -3.23 3.58 6.68
CA VAL A 93 -2.65 4.08 5.42
C VAL A 93 -1.84 5.36 5.66
N THR A 94 -2.38 6.29 6.44
CA THR A 94 -1.69 7.54 6.78
C THR A 94 -0.42 7.28 7.59
N GLN A 95 -0.50 6.41 8.60
CA GLN A 95 0.63 6.10 9.48
C GLN A 95 1.77 5.38 8.74
N TYR A 96 1.46 4.31 8.02
CA TYR A 96 2.46 3.56 7.26
C TYR A 96 2.96 4.34 6.05
N GLY A 97 2.06 5.01 5.32
CA GLY A 97 2.42 5.87 4.21
C GLY A 97 3.35 7.01 4.59
N SER A 98 3.26 7.51 5.83
CA SER A 98 4.16 8.55 6.34
C SER A 98 5.61 8.10 6.52
N LEU A 99 5.85 6.79 6.56
CA LEU A 99 7.19 6.20 6.65
C LEU A 99 7.89 6.16 5.29
N LEU A 100 7.12 6.19 4.19
CA LEU A 100 7.67 6.09 2.85
C LEU A 100 8.56 7.28 2.50
N ASN A 101 9.60 7.02 1.72
CA ASN A 101 10.47 8.07 1.23
C ASN A 101 9.79 8.87 0.13
N THR A 102 9.45 10.12 0.42
CA THR A 102 8.78 11.03 -0.51
C THR A 102 9.73 11.73 -1.49
N THR A 103 11.03 11.49 -1.40
CA THR A 103 12.04 12.08 -2.30
C THR A 103 12.32 11.23 -3.54
N LEU A 104 11.83 9.99 -3.56
CA LEU A 104 11.97 9.12 -4.72
C LEU A 104 11.15 9.63 -5.90
N SER A 105 11.69 9.48 -7.09
CA SER A 105 10.97 9.75 -8.32
C SER A 105 9.85 8.73 -8.54
N TYR A 106 8.94 9.05 -9.46
CA TYR A 106 7.89 8.11 -9.86
C TYR A 106 8.47 6.80 -10.43
N LEU A 107 9.53 6.88 -11.24
CA LEU A 107 10.16 5.69 -11.82
C LEU A 107 10.95 4.87 -10.80
N GLU A 108 11.58 5.50 -9.83
CA GLU A 108 12.20 4.80 -8.70
C GLU A 108 11.16 4.02 -7.90
N ASN A 109 10.04 4.66 -7.56
CA ASN A 109 8.93 3.99 -6.90
C ASN A 109 8.35 2.84 -7.74
N LEU A 110 8.25 3.01 -9.06
CA LEU A 110 7.79 1.95 -9.96
C LEU A 110 8.70 0.73 -9.93
N VAL A 111 10.03 0.94 -9.97
CA VAL A 111 11.00 -0.16 -9.88
C VAL A 111 10.87 -0.90 -8.55
N MET A 112 10.78 -0.17 -7.42
CA MET A 112 10.57 -0.78 -6.11
C MET A 112 9.25 -1.56 -6.03
N HIS A 113 8.18 -1.01 -6.57
CA HIS A 113 6.89 -1.68 -6.62
C HIS A 113 6.95 -2.98 -7.43
N MET A 114 7.58 -2.96 -8.61
CA MET A 114 7.72 -4.16 -9.43
C MET A 114 8.62 -5.22 -8.77
N TYR A 115 9.67 -4.81 -8.08
CA TYR A 115 10.49 -5.72 -7.28
C TYR A 115 9.70 -6.37 -6.16
N THR A 116 8.93 -5.58 -5.41
CA THR A 116 8.04 -6.06 -4.36
C THR A 116 7.01 -7.06 -4.91
N THR A 117 6.45 -6.77 -6.08
CA THR A 117 5.49 -7.66 -6.75
C THR A 117 6.11 -9.01 -7.12
N CYS A 118 7.36 -9.00 -7.59
CA CYS A 118 8.10 -10.25 -7.83
C CYS A 118 8.25 -11.07 -6.54
N TYR A 119 8.62 -10.44 -5.44
CA TYR A 119 8.77 -11.10 -4.15
C TYR A 119 7.45 -11.72 -3.68
N LEU A 120 6.33 -10.98 -3.78
CA LEU A 120 5.01 -11.46 -3.37
C LEU A 120 4.58 -12.69 -4.18
N TYR A 121 4.68 -12.64 -5.51
CA TYR A 121 4.31 -13.79 -6.35
C TYR A 121 5.24 -14.97 -6.17
N TYR A 122 6.54 -14.73 -5.95
CA TYR A 122 7.47 -15.79 -5.60
C TYR A 122 7.09 -16.46 -4.27
N SER A 123 6.74 -15.68 -3.25
CA SER A 123 6.29 -16.22 -1.96
C SER A 123 5.00 -17.04 -2.11
N CYS A 124 4.00 -16.52 -2.81
CA CYS A 124 2.77 -17.26 -3.10
C CYS A 124 3.06 -18.59 -3.82
N MET A 125 3.94 -18.57 -4.82
CA MET A 125 4.33 -19.76 -5.55
C MET A 125 5.02 -20.78 -4.65
N LYS A 126 5.85 -20.32 -3.70
CA LYS A 126 6.59 -21.21 -2.79
C LYS A 126 5.69 -21.91 -1.76
N ASP A 127 4.66 -21.23 -1.32
CA ASP A 127 3.77 -21.72 -0.27
C ASP A 127 2.55 -22.48 -0.83
N GLU A 128 2.34 -22.44 -2.16
CA GLU A 128 1.18 -23.03 -2.80
C GLU A 128 1.33 -24.56 -2.94
N LEU A 129 0.31 -25.27 -2.50
CA LEU A 129 0.24 -26.73 -2.55
C LEU A 129 -0.59 -27.26 -3.73
N ASP A 130 -1.55 -26.49 -4.23
CA ASP A 130 -2.34 -26.89 -5.39
C ASP A 130 -1.57 -26.57 -6.67
N LYS A 131 -1.38 -27.61 -7.50
CA LYS A 131 -0.59 -27.49 -8.74
C LYS A 131 -1.20 -26.54 -9.77
N ASN A 132 -2.52 -26.40 -9.82
CA ASN A 132 -3.16 -25.51 -10.77
C ASN A 132 -2.98 -24.06 -10.34
N ILE A 133 -3.11 -23.80 -9.03
CA ILE A 133 -2.90 -22.47 -8.45
C ILE A 133 -1.41 -22.11 -8.51
N TYR A 134 -0.51 -23.07 -8.23
CA TYR A 134 0.93 -22.87 -8.43
C TYR A 134 1.26 -22.37 -9.84
N CYS A 135 0.68 -22.98 -10.88
CA CYS A 135 0.89 -22.53 -12.25
C CYS A 135 0.37 -21.10 -12.52
N VAL A 136 -0.63 -20.63 -11.77
CA VAL A 136 -1.09 -19.25 -11.85
C VAL A 136 -0.04 -18.31 -11.24
N TRP A 137 0.44 -18.63 -10.03
CA TRP A 137 1.48 -17.83 -9.37
C TRP A 137 2.78 -17.79 -10.17
N GLU A 138 3.17 -18.91 -10.77
CA GLU A 138 4.34 -18.99 -11.64
C GLU A 138 4.23 -18.04 -12.84
N LYS A 139 3.09 -18.02 -13.52
CA LYS A 139 2.84 -17.08 -14.63
C LYS A 139 2.88 -15.63 -14.14
N CYS A 140 2.25 -15.33 -13.02
CA CYS A 140 2.27 -13.99 -12.42
C CYS A 140 3.70 -13.56 -12.06
N PHE A 141 4.50 -14.47 -11.50
CA PHE A 141 5.89 -14.21 -11.18
C PHE A 141 6.71 -13.86 -12.44
N PHE A 142 6.65 -14.68 -13.50
CA PHE A 142 7.39 -14.39 -14.72
C PHE A 142 6.93 -13.10 -15.40
N GLN A 143 5.63 -12.81 -15.35
CA GLN A 143 5.11 -11.53 -15.86
C GLN A 143 5.64 -10.35 -15.02
N SER A 144 5.69 -10.48 -13.72
CA SER A 144 6.24 -9.41 -12.85
C SER A 144 7.73 -9.18 -13.07
N VAL A 145 8.51 -10.25 -13.32
CA VAL A 145 9.94 -10.13 -13.69
C VAL A 145 10.10 -9.35 -15.01
N ALA A 146 9.26 -9.64 -16.00
CA ALA A 146 9.28 -8.88 -17.27
C ALA A 146 8.93 -7.40 -17.02
N ASN A 147 7.93 -7.12 -16.21
CA ASN A 147 7.54 -5.75 -15.86
C ASN A 147 8.65 -5.02 -15.08
N LEU A 148 9.36 -5.71 -14.19
CA LEU A 148 10.51 -5.16 -13.47
C LEU A 148 11.63 -4.76 -14.46
N GLN A 149 11.93 -5.62 -15.42
CA GLN A 149 12.93 -5.32 -16.45
C GLN A 149 12.54 -4.09 -17.28
N GLU A 150 11.27 -3.96 -17.66
CA GLU A 150 10.80 -2.79 -18.41
C GLU A 150 10.83 -1.52 -17.54
N SER A 151 10.46 -1.59 -16.28
CA SER A 151 10.54 -0.44 -15.37
C SER A 151 12.00 0.02 -15.18
N ALA A 152 12.95 -0.92 -15.07
CA ALA A 152 14.37 -0.61 -14.99
C ALA A 152 14.89 0.08 -16.27
N LYS A 153 14.43 -0.36 -17.45
CA LYS A 153 14.74 0.31 -18.72
C LYS A 153 14.17 1.73 -18.79
N LEU A 154 12.96 1.92 -18.30
CA LEU A 154 12.35 3.26 -18.23
C LEU A 154 13.14 4.18 -17.31
N LEU A 155 13.52 3.71 -16.13
CA LEU A 155 14.36 4.47 -15.18
C LEU A 155 15.69 4.87 -15.84
N LYS A 156 16.36 3.92 -16.50
CA LYS A 156 17.61 4.21 -17.21
C LYS A 156 17.42 5.21 -18.35
N LYS A 157 16.36 5.06 -19.13
CA LYS A 157 16.08 5.91 -20.28
C LYS A 157 15.76 7.35 -19.92
N TYR A 158 14.94 7.55 -18.91
CA TYR A 158 14.38 8.88 -18.60
C TYR A 158 15.09 9.61 -17.46
N GLU A 159 15.71 8.88 -16.53
CA GLU A 159 16.41 9.47 -15.40
C GLU A 159 17.93 9.19 -15.40
N ASN A 160 18.41 8.38 -16.35
CA ASN A 160 19.81 7.95 -16.43
C ASN A 160 20.33 7.27 -15.15
N LYS A 161 19.43 6.62 -14.39
CA LYS A 161 19.74 5.88 -13.18
C LYS A 161 19.68 4.38 -13.43
N ASP A 162 20.53 3.62 -12.77
CA ASP A 162 20.46 2.17 -12.75
C ASP A 162 19.56 1.71 -11.61
N TRP A 163 18.84 0.61 -11.81
CA TRP A 163 17.88 0.08 -10.85
C TRP A 163 18.53 -0.30 -9.51
N ASN A 164 19.77 -0.77 -9.51
CA ASN A 164 20.51 -1.09 -8.29
C ASN A 164 20.76 0.13 -7.39
N CYS A 165 20.81 1.32 -7.94
CA CYS A 165 20.87 2.54 -7.12
C CYS A 165 19.59 2.80 -6.31
N VAL A 166 18.54 2.04 -6.56
CA VAL A 166 17.24 2.18 -5.90
C VAL A 166 16.98 1.05 -4.90
N ILE A 167 17.54 -0.14 -5.17
CA ILE A 167 17.26 -1.37 -4.42
C ILE A 167 18.46 -1.83 -3.57
N GLU A 168 19.67 -1.36 -3.84
CA GLU A 168 20.87 -1.57 -3.02
C GLU A 168 21.08 -0.42 -2.02
#